data_4cc3338cd1335083feb604d7c6e7e6ff
#
_entry.id   4cc3338cd1335083feb604d7c6e7e6ff
#
_cell.length_a   1.000
_cell.length_b   1.000
_cell.length_c   1.000
_cell.angle_alpha   90.00
_cell.angle_beta   90.00
_cell.angle_gamma   90.00
#
_symmetry.space_group_name_H-M   'P 1'
#
loop_
_entity.id
_entity.type
_entity.pdbx_description
1 polymer ?
#
loop_
_entity_poly.entity_id
_entity_poly.type
_entity_poly.pdbx_seq_one_letter_code
_entity_poly.pdbx_strand_id
1 'polypeptide(L)'
;MNDIENYGNRYHVLQSFPMPQLASSREIRILLPASYYESDVSYPVLYMHDGQNLFDNSVSFGPHVWDIPEAVDAFFPNSQYDGVIIVGIDNASSHGKFSRMDEYSPWPRNTSFPLPGWDPDVDYSGGKGALYVDFIVNTLKNYIDSNFRTFPDRNNTAIAGSSMGAYISLFAAILRQDVFSKVGVFSPAL
;
A
#
# COMPACT_ATOMS: atom_id res chain seq x y z
N MET A 1 23.51 5.97 -6.73
CA MET A 1 23.43 5.70 -5.28
C MET A 1 22.01 5.22 -5.05
N ASN A 2 21.82 4.10 -4.37
CA ASN A 2 20.46 3.68 -4.05
C ASN A 2 19.94 4.62 -2.99
N ASP A 3 18.83 5.30 -3.29
CA ASP A 3 18.24 6.32 -2.40
C ASP A 3 17.85 5.75 -1.03
N ILE A 4 17.66 4.43 -0.92
CA ILE A 4 17.34 3.69 0.32
C ILE A 4 18.45 3.80 1.38
N GLU A 5 19.72 3.87 0.99
CA GLU A 5 20.84 4.01 1.96
C GLU A 5 20.72 5.29 2.79
N ASN A 6 20.01 6.30 2.27
CA ASN A 6 19.78 7.58 2.95
C ASN A 6 18.79 7.48 4.13
N TYR A 7 17.94 6.44 4.19
CA TYR A 7 16.92 6.31 5.25
C TYR A 7 17.39 5.48 6.45
N GLY A 8 18.53 4.78 6.32
CA GLY A 8 19.17 4.04 7.42
C GLY A 8 18.21 3.07 8.12
N ASN A 9 18.16 3.15 9.45
CA ASN A 9 17.32 2.30 10.28
C ASN A 9 15.81 2.63 10.26
N ARG A 10 15.40 3.67 9.54
CA ARG A 10 13.98 4.02 9.38
C ARG A 10 13.28 3.21 8.29
N TYR A 11 14.03 2.59 7.36
CA TYR A 11 13.47 1.81 6.27
C TYR A 11 13.62 0.32 6.50
N HIS A 12 12.50 -0.40 6.44
CA HIS A 12 12.45 -1.84 6.64
C HIS A 12 11.75 -2.52 5.46
N VAL A 13 12.25 -3.69 5.08
CA VAL A 13 11.60 -4.56 4.08
C VAL A 13 11.33 -5.93 4.71
N LEU A 14 10.06 -6.28 4.83
CA LEU A 14 9.63 -7.62 5.22
C LEU A 14 9.50 -8.46 3.95
N GLN A 15 10.51 -9.26 3.69
CA GLN A 15 10.49 -10.17 2.54
C GLN A 15 9.53 -11.34 2.79
N SER A 16 8.78 -11.73 1.75
CA SER A 16 7.87 -12.89 1.81
C SER A 16 6.88 -12.86 2.98
N PHE A 17 6.37 -11.67 3.33
CA PHE A 17 5.35 -11.54 4.38
C PHE A 17 4.09 -12.34 4.00
N PRO A 18 3.57 -13.22 4.88
CA PRO A 18 2.52 -14.16 4.54
C PRO A 18 1.18 -13.47 4.27
N MET A 19 0.50 -13.91 3.21
CA MET A 19 -0.86 -13.52 2.83
C MET A 19 -1.78 -14.75 2.85
N PRO A 20 -2.19 -15.24 4.01
CA PRO A 20 -2.99 -16.48 4.10
C PRO A 20 -4.32 -16.41 3.34
N GLN A 21 -4.94 -15.23 3.26
CA GLN A 21 -6.20 -15.01 2.52
C GLN A 21 -6.08 -15.32 1.03
N LEU A 22 -4.88 -15.18 0.47
CA LEU A 22 -4.61 -15.40 -0.95
C LEU A 22 -3.66 -16.58 -1.20
N ALA A 23 -3.33 -17.35 -0.15
CA ALA A 23 -2.36 -18.45 -0.19
C ALA A 23 -1.03 -18.01 -0.86
N SER A 24 -0.56 -16.81 -0.54
CA SER A 24 0.59 -16.14 -1.16
C SER A 24 1.46 -15.46 -0.12
N SER A 25 2.47 -14.74 -0.57
CA SER A 25 3.30 -13.85 0.24
C SER A 25 3.55 -12.54 -0.52
N ARG A 26 4.03 -11.51 0.22
CA ARG A 26 4.27 -10.20 -0.36
C ARG A 26 5.47 -9.52 0.28
N GLU A 27 6.20 -8.69 -0.46
CA GLU A 27 7.11 -7.73 0.16
C GLU A 27 6.33 -6.55 0.73
N ILE A 28 6.65 -6.22 1.99
CA ILE A 28 6.09 -5.07 2.69
C ILE A 28 7.22 -4.12 3.00
N ARG A 29 7.09 -2.88 2.58
CA ARG A 29 8.08 -1.82 2.76
C ARG A 29 7.56 -0.83 3.78
N ILE A 30 8.35 -0.57 4.82
CA ILE A 30 7.92 0.27 5.94
C ILE A 30 8.92 1.41 6.07
N LEU A 31 8.41 2.65 6.01
CA LEU A 31 9.19 3.85 6.34
C LEU A 31 8.67 4.43 7.65
N LEU A 32 9.58 4.57 8.60
CA LEU A 32 9.32 5.20 9.89
C LEU A 32 9.56 6.71 9.80
N PRO A 33 8.82 7.54 10.56
CA PRO A 33 9.06 8.97 10.64
C PRO A 33 10.49 9.32 11.09
N ALA A 34 10.97 10.51 10.73
CA ALA A 34 12.30 10.97 11.12
C ALA A 34 12.50 10.96 12.65
N SER A 35 11.47 11.36 13.40
CA SER A 35 11.47 11.42 14.87
C SER A 35 11.28 10.06 15.56
N TYR A 36 11.10 8.95 14.81
CA TYR A 36 10.71 7.67 15.40
C TYR A 36 11.64 7.17 16.50
N TYR A 37 12.95 7.29 16.35
CA TYR A 37 13.94 6.84 17.34
C TYR A 37 14.33 7.91 18.34
N GLU A 38 13.78 9.13 18.22
CA GLU A 38 14.07 10.27 19.10
C GLU A 38 13.05 10.43 20.23
N SER A 39 11.90 9.73 20.12
CA SER A 39 10.80 9.83 21.08
C SER A 39 10.07 8.49 21.21
N ASP A 40 9.24 8.34 22.25
CA ASP A 40 8.39 7.17 22.49
C ASP A 40 6.93 7.37 22.02
N VAL A 41 6.67 8.40 21.21
CA VAL A 41 5.31 8.68 20.71
C VAL A 41 4.86 7.63 19.72
N SER A 42 3.53 7.47 19.61
CA SER A 42 2.90 6.66 18.57
C SER A 42 2.55 7.52 17.35
N TYR A 43 2.36 6.87 16.20
CA TYR A 43 2.15 7.54 14.92
C TYR A 43 0.92 7.00 14.19
N PRO A 44 0.24 7.84 13.38
CA PRO A 44 -0.74 7.34 12.42
C PRO A 44 -0.06 6.48 11.35
N VAL A 45 -0.85 5.64 10.68
CA VAL A 45 -0.35 4.74 9.64
C VAL A 45 -1.06 5.01 8.31
N LEU A 46 -0.27 5.13 7.23
CA LEU A 46 -0.75 5.18 5.86
C LEU A 46 -0.32 3.91 5.11
N TYR A 47 -1.30 3.08 4.75
CA TYR A 47 -1.11 1.93 3.87
C TYR A 47 -1.15 2.40 2.42
N MET A 48 -0.15 2.04 1.62
CA MET A 48 -0.06 2.42 0.20
C MET A 48 0.13 1.19 -0.68
N HIS A 49 -0.65 1.14 -1.74
CA HIS A 49 -0.53 0.10 -2.76
C HIS A 49 0.67 0.35 -3.68
N ASP A 50 1.09 -0.71 -4.39
CA ASP A 50 2.24 -0.66 -5.31
C ASP A 50 3.53 -0.22 -4.59
N GLY A 51 3.82 -0.82 -3.43
CA GLY A 51 4.91 -0.46 -2.53
C GLY A 51 6.28 -0.37 -3.20
N GLN A 52 6.55 -1.20 -4.22
CA GLN A 52 7.78 -1.15 -5.02
C GLN A 52 8.00 0.18 -5.74
N ASN A 53 6.93 0.98 -5.94
CA ASN A 53 7.01 2.26 -6.65
C ASN A 53 7.19 3.47 -5.72
N LEU A 54 7.28 3.28 -4.41
CA LEU A 54 7.21 4.37 -3.44
C LEU A 54 8.59 4.91 -3.03
N PHE A 55 9.62 4.04 -3.01
CA PHE A 55 10.85 4.32 -2.28
C PHE A 55 12.14 4.13 -3.09
N ASP A 56 12.18 3.19 -4.04
CA ASP A 56 13.42 2.73 -4.68
C ASP A 56 13.27 2.59 -6.18
N ASN A 57 14.02 3.40 -6.92
CA ASN A 57 14.05 3.37 -8.39
C ASN A 57 14.53 2.02 -8.96
N SER A 58 15.32 1.24 -8.20
CA SER A 58 15.85 -0.05 -8.67
C SER A 58 14.79 -1.14 -8.80
N VAL A 59 13.66 -1.01 -8.11
CA VAL A 59 12.56 -1.99 -8.10
C VAL A 59 11.25 -1.41 -8.63
N SER A 60 11.21 -0.12 -8.92
CA SER A 60 10.04 0.56 -9.45
C SER A 60 9.68 0.06 -10.85
N PHE A 61 8.39 -0.01 -11.14
CA PHE A 61 7.88 -0.33 -12.48
C PHE A 61 8.18 0.79 -13.50
N GLY A 62 8.21 2.05 -13.05
CA GLY A 62 8.50 3.23 -13.88
C GLY A 62 9.93 3.72 -13.73
N PRO A 63 10.34 4.73 -14.53
CA PRO A 63 11.67 5.32 -14.44
C PRO A 63 11.90 6.13 -13.15
N HIS A 64 10.82 6.44 -12.42
CA HIS A 64 10.86 7.22 -11.18
C HIS A 64 9.91 6.64 -10.14
N VAL A 65 10.30 6.73 -8.89
CA VAL A 65 9.42 6.46 -7.73
C VAL A 65 8.54 7.67 -7.41
N TRP A 66 7.66 7.51 -6.45
CA TRP A 66 6.78 8.57 -5.96
C TRP A 66 7.44 9.54 -4.98
N ASP A 67 8.70 9.35 -4.65
CA ASP A 67 9.48 10.16 -3.71
C ASP A 67 8.73 10.40 -2.38
N ILE A 68 8.07 9.37 -1.88
CA ILE A 68 7.25 9.43 -0.65
C ILE A 68 8.09 9.87 0.56
N PRO A 69 9.33 9.37 0.76
CA PRO A 69 10.14 9.78 1.89
C PRO A 69 10.41 11.28 1.90
N GLU A 70 10.81 11.84 0.78
CA GLU A 70 11.10 13.27 0.62
C GLU A 70 9.86 14.12 0.86
N ALA A 71 8.71 13.67 0.32
CA ALA A 71 7.44 14.37 0.50
C ALA A 71 7.01 14.38 1.97
N VAL A 72 7.14 13.25 2.66
CA VAL A 72 6.79 13.10 4.08
C VAL A 72 7.74 13.93 4.96
N ASP A 73 9.04 13.81 4.76
CA ASP A 73 10.05 14.52 5.54
C ASP A 73 9.98 16.05 5.32
N ALA A 74 9.55 16.51 4.14
CA ALA A 74 9.32 17.92 3.87
C ALA A 74 8.01 18.47 4.49
N PHE A 75 6.97 17.65 4.57
CA PHE A 75 5.65 18.08 5.05
C PHE A 75 5.57 18.17 6.57
N PHE A 76 6.06 17.17 7.30
CA PHE A 76 5.80 17.02 8.73
C PHE A 76 6.50 18.06 9.64
N PRO A 77 7.70 18.59 9.36
CA PRO A 77 8.30 19.65 10.18
C PRO A 77 7.45 20.92 10.27
N ASN A 78 6.52 21.12 9.33
CA ASN A 78 5.62 22.28 9.27
C ASN A 78 4.18 21.92 9.64
N SER A 79 3.93 20.74 10.18
CA SER A 79 2.61 20.26 10.55
C SER A 79 2.44 20.15 12.07
N GLN A 80 1.20 19.96 12.50
CA GLN A 80 0.89 19.69 13.92
C GLN A 80 1.13 18.23 14.32
N TYR A 81 1.60 17.40 13.41
CA TYR A 81 1.84 15.97 13.60
C TYR A 81 3.34 15.67 13.59
N ASP A 82 3.78 14.73 14.41
CA ASP A 82 5.19 14.33 14.52
C ASP A 82 5.66 13.40 13.40
N GLY A 83 4.76 12.99 12.50
CA GLY A 83 5.06 12.11 11.39
C GLY A 83 3.94 11.10 11.09
N VAL A 84 4.23 10.19 10.16
CA VAL A 84 3.36 9.08 9.75
C VAL A 84 4.22 7.86 9.42
N ILE A 85 3.79 6.67 9.82
CA ILE A 85 4.39 5.41 9.34
C ILE A 85 3.79 5.10 7.97
N ILE A 86 4.63 4.95 6.95
CA ILE A 86 4.20 4.51 5.62
C ILE A 86 4.40 3.00 5.50
N VAL A 87 3.35 2.29 5.11
CA VAL A 87 3.37 0.85 4.86
C VAL A 87 3.06 0.60 3.39
N GLY A 88 4.10 0.44 2.58
CA GLY A 88 4.01 0.10 1.16
C GLY A 88 3.80 -1.40 0.98
N ILE A 89 2.77 -1.78 0.25
CA ILE A 89 2.43 -3.16 -0.08
C ILE A 89 2.80 -3.38 -1.55
N ASP A 90 3.84 -4.18 -1.83
CA ASP A 90 4.19 -4.50 -3.20
C ASP A 90 3.03 -5.20 -3.90
N ASN A 91 2.87 -4.95 -5.18
CA ASN A 91 1.80 -5.62 -5.93
C ASN A 91 2.21 -7.03 -6.37
N ALA A 92 1.26 -7.78 -6.92
CA ALA A 92 1.45 -9.17 -7.33
C ALA A 92 2.13 -9.37 -8.69
N SER A 93 2.74 -8.35 -9.30
CA SER A 93 3.30 -8.46 -10.67
C SER A 93 4.40 -9.50 -10.79
N SER A 94 5.13 -9.77 -9.72
CA SER A 94 6.15 -10.84 -9.66
C SER A 94 5.55 -12.26 -9.58
N HIS A 95 4.25 -12.39 -9.33
CA HIS A 95 3.55 -13.66 -9.09
C HIS A 95 2.69 -14.11 -10.30
N GLY A 96 2.81 -13.43 -11.43
CA GLY A 96 2.07 -13.69 -12.66
C GLY A 96 1.61 -12.39 -13.31
N LYS A 97 1.54 -12.40 -14.63
CA LYS A 97 1.39 -11.18 -15.47
C LYS A 97 0.21 -10.28 -15.06
N PHE A 98 -0.88 -10.84 -14.49
CA PHE A 98 -2.10 -10.12 -14.20
C PHE A 98 -2.57 -10.23 -12.74
N SER A 99 -1.79 -10.85 -11.86
CA SER A 99 -2.17 -11.06 -10.44
C SER A 99 -2.47 -9.75 -9.71
N ARG A 100 -1.80 -8.63 -10.04
CA ARG A 100 -2.14 -7.30 -9.53
C ARG A 100 -3.57 -6.90 -9.85
N MET A 101 -4.03 -7.18 -11.07
CA MET A 101 -5.39 -6.87 -11.51
C MET A 101 -6.42 -7.74 -10.80
N ASP A 102 -6.10 -9.00 -10.51
CA ASP A 102 -6.97 -9.88 -9.74
C ASP A 102 -7.18 -9.37 -8.32
N GLU A 103 -6.10 -8.97 -7.64
CA GLU A 103 -6.12 -8.48 -6.26
C GLU A 103 -6.74 -7.09 -6.13
N TYR A 104 -6.54 -6.22 -7.13
CA TYR A 104 -7.06 -4.85 -7.10
C TYR A 104 -8.46 -4.72 -7.71
N SER A 105 -9.05 -5.82 -8.19
CA SER A 105 -10.42 -5.87 -8.70
C SER A 105 -11.34 -6.53 -7.67
N PRO A 106 -12.29 -5.78 -7.07
CA PRO A 106 -13.27 -6.32 -6.12
C PRO A 106 -14.18 -7.39 -6.71
N TRP A 107 -14.50 -7.27 -7.99
CA TRP A 107 -15.41 -8.15 -8.71
C TRP A 107 -14.71 -8.93 -9.83
N PRO A 108 -15.20 -10.14 -10.15
CA PRO A 108 -14.74 -10.87 -11.32
C PRO A 108 -14.91 -10.03 -12.58
N ARG A 109 -13.97 -10.19 -13.53
CA ARG A 109 -14.04 -9.54 -14.84
C ARG A 109 -15.28 -10.01 -15.59
N ASN A 110 -16.07 -9.07 -16.09
CA ASN A 110 -17.15 -9.38 -17.02
C ASN A 110 -16.65 -9.27 -18.46
N THR A 111 -16.39 -10.43 -19.08
CA THR A 111 -15.90 -10.50 -20.47
C THR A 111 -16.95 -10.11 -21.53
N SER A 112 -18.22 -9.97 -21.13
CA SER A 112 -19.29 -9.51 -22.04
C SER A 112 -19.22 -8.02 -22.32
N PHE A 113 -18.45 -7.25 -21.57
CA PHE A 113 -18.24 -5.83 -21.76
C PHE A 113 -16.74 -5.53 -21.90
N PRO A 114 -16.16 -5.66 -23.12
CA PRO A 114 -14.76 -5.33 -23.34
C PRO A 114 -14.54 -3.84 -23.05
N LEU A 115 -13.55 -3.54 -22.23
CA LEU A 115 -13.18 -2.15 -21.96
C LEU A 115 -12.46 -1.57 -23.18
N PRO A 116 -12.85 -0.39 -23.68
CA PRO A 116 -12.15 0.25 -24.79
C PRO A 116 -10.67 0.44 -24.49
N GLY A 117 -9.80 0.03 -25.41
CA GLY A 117 -8.34 0.16 -25.27
C GLY A 117 -7.67 -0.93 -24.46
N TRP A 118 -8.39 -1.95 -23.98
CA TRP A 118 -7.82 -3.12 -23.33
C TRP A 118 -7.61 -4.26 -24.33
N ASP A 119 -6.46 -4.92 -24.22
CA ASP A 119 -6.16 -6.12 -24.99
C ASP A 119 -7.13 -7.24 -24.57
N PRO A 120 -7.95 -7.79 -25.50
CA PRO A 120 -8.88 -8.88 -25.17
C PRO A 120 -8.16 -10.17 -24.74
N ASP A 121 -6.87 -10.34 -25.09
CA ASP A 121 -6.06 -11.50 -24.74
C ASP A 121 -5.44 -11.39 -23.33
N VAL A 122 -5.74 -10.29 -22.59
CA VAL A 122 -5.31 -10.15 -21.21
C VAL A 122 -6.11 -11.11 -20.32
N ASP A 123 -5.45 -12.15 -19.87
CA ASP A 123 -6.04 -13.16 -19.00
C ASP A 123 -5.88 -12.78 -17.53
N TYR A 124 -6.90 -12.14 -16.95
CA TYR A 124 -7.06 -11.98 -15.52
C TYR A 124 -8.51 -12.22 -15.11
N SER A 125 -8.70 -12.80 -13.93
CA SER A 125 -10.03 -13.16 -13.45
C SER A 125 -10.69 -12.04 -12.65
N GLY A 126 -9.91 -11.21 -11.96
CA GLY A 126 -10.42 -10.27 -10.97
C GLY A 126 -11.04 -10.96 -9.75
N GLY A 127 -11.77 -10.19 -8.95
CA GLY A 127 -12.61 -10.71 -7.87
C GLY A 127 -11.88 -11.08 -6.57
N LYS A 128 -10.58 -10.79 -6.44
CA LYS A 128 -9.83 -11.07 -5.21
C LYS A 128 -9.73 -9.88 -4.25
N GLY A 129 -10.29 -8.72 -4.62
CA GLY A 129 -10.14 -7.48 -3.86
C GLY A 129 -10.63 -7.58 -2.41
N ALA A 130 -11.72 -8.31 -2.14
CA ALA A 130 -12.19 -8.51 -0.77
C ALA A 130 -11.21 -9.32 0.09
N LEU A 131 -10.58 -10.36 -0.47
CA LEU A 131 -9.54 -11.14 0.20
C LEU A 131 -8.27 -10.31 0.43
N TYR A 132 -7.90 -9.47 -0.54
CA TYR A 132 -6.78 -8.57 -0.42
C TYR A 132 -7.01 -7.52 0.70
N VAL A 133 -8.19 -6.93 0.78
CA VAL A 133 -8.55 -6.00 1.86
C VAL A 133 -8.58 -6.72 3.22
N ASP A 134 -9.08 -7.95 3.26
CA ASP A 134 -9.05 -8.78 4.48
C ASP A 134 -7.61 -9.05 4.96
N PHE A 135 -6.70 -9.34 4.02
CA PHE A 135 -5.27 -9.44 4.33
C PHE A 135 -4.72 -8.15 4.98
N ILE A 136 -4.99 -6.99 4.37
CA ILE A 136 -4.50 -5.71 4.90
C ILE A 136 -4.99 -5.50 6.34
N VAL A 137 -6.26 -5.73 6.58
CA VAL A 137 -6.89 -5.40 7.86
C VAL A 137 -6.62 -6.44 8.95
N ASN A 138 -6.75 -7.72 8.62
CA ASN A 138 -6.73 -8.78 9.62
C ASN A 138 -5.37 -9.47 9.77
N THR A 139 -4.43 -9.26 8.83
CA THR A 139 -3.08 -9.84 8.91
C THR A 139 -2.02 -8.75 9.01
N LEU A 140 -1.93 -7.88 8.00
CA LEU A 140 -0.85 -6.88 7.94
C LEU A 140 -1.01 -5.81 9.04
N LYS A 141 -2.20 -5.23 9.19
CA LYS A 141 -2.43 -4.18 10.22
C LYS A 141 -2.15 -4.71 11.62
N ASN A 142 -2.60 -5.91 11.95
CA ASN A 142 -2.31 -6.51 13.25
C ASN A 142 -0.81 -6.69 13.49
N TYR A 143 -0.05 -7.07 12.48
CA TYR A 143 1.41 -7.15 12.56
C TYR A 143 2.03 -5.77 12.78
N ILE A 144 1.63 -4.75 12.00
CA ILE A 144 2.17 -3.39 12.11
C ILE A 144 1.88 -2.82 13.49
N ASP A 145 0.66 -2.91 13.99
CA ASP A 145 0.28 -2.39 15.31
C ASP A 145 0.97 -3.11 16.48
N SER A 146 1.34 -4.39 16.28
CA SER A 146 2.04 -5.17 17.32
C SER A 146 3.54 -4.94 17.34
N ASN A 147 4.16 -4.47 16.26
CA ASN A 147 5.61 -4.35 16.11
C ASN A 147 6.11 -2.91 16.03
N PHE A 148 5.23 -1.95 15.80
CA PHE A 148 5.58 -0.52 15.68
C PHE A 148 4.69 0.32 16.58
N ARG A 149 5.18 1.51 16.96
CA ARG A 149 4.41 2.45 17.78
C ARG A 149 3.37 3.17 16.91
N THR A 150 2.19 2.57 16.81
CA THR A 150 1.06 3.11 16.05
C THR A 150 -0.03 3.62 16.96
N PHE A 151 -0.88 4.52 16.42
CA PHE A 151 -2.24 4.72 16.91
C PHE A 151 -3.16 3.76 16.13
N PRO A 152 -3.61 2.64 16.74
CA PRO A 152 -4.28 1.57 15.99
C PRO A 152 -5.73 1.89 15.60
N ASP A 153 -6.27 2.99 16.11
CA ASP A 153 -7.65 3.37 15.89
C ASP A 153 -7.93 3.90 14.48
N ARG A 154 -9.20 3.91 14.12
CA ARG A 154 -9.69 4.33 12.81
C ARG A 154 -9.22 5.73 12.42
N ASN A 155 -9.21 6.69 13.35
CA ASN A 155 -8.90 8.08 13.04
C ASN A 155 -7.44 8.27 12.60
N ASN A 156 -6.60 7.32 12.94
CA ASN A 156 -5.16 7.31 12.66
C ASN A 156 -4.76 6.29 11.60
N THR A 157 -5.73 5.68 10.90
CA THR A 157 -5.48 4.70 9.84
C THR A 157 -5.99 5.21 8.50
N ALA A 158 -5.09 5.25 7.51
CA ALA A 158 -5.36 5.71 6.15
C ALA A 158 -4.92 4.67 5.11
N ILE A 159 -5.52 4.72 3.91
CA ILE A 159 -5.14 3.89 2.78
C ILE A 159 -5.08 4.74 1.51
N ALA A 160 -4.12 4.48 0.61
CA ALA A 160 -3.97 5.25 -0.62
C ALA A 160 -3.37 4.42 -1.77
N GLY A 161 -3.60 4.87 -2.99
CA GLY A 161 -3.00 4.30 -4.18
C GLY A 161 -3.35 5.06 -5.46
N SER A 162 -2.76 4.63 -6.57
CA SER A 162 -2.97 5.21 -7.89
C SER A 162 -3.54 4.18 -8.87
N SER A 163 -4.27 4.68 -9.88
CA SER A 163 -4.86 3.83 -10.93
C SER A 163 -5.75 2.75 -10.30
N MET A 164 -5.50 1.47 -10.57
CA MET A 164 -6.19 0.36 -9.88
C MET A 164 -5.92 0.34 -8.36
N GLY A 165 -4.74 0.83 -7.89
CA GLY A 165 -4.46 1.03 -6.47
C GLY A 165 -5.38 2.06 -5.82
N ALA A 166 -5.77 3.11 -6.55
CA ALA A 166 -6.77 4.07 -6.09
C ALA A 166 -8.17 3.44 -5.98
N TYR A 167 -8.51 2.62 -6.98
CA TYR A 167 -9.78 1.90 -7.00
C TYR A 167 -9.94 0.94 -5.82
N ILE A 168 -8.93 0.09 -5.56
CA ILE A 168 -8.97 -0.83 -4.41
C ILE A 168 -8.90 -0.08 -3.07
N SER A 169 -8.22 1.08 -3.00
CA SER A 169 -8.24 1.95 -1.81
C SER A 169 -9.64 2.45 -1.49
N LEU A 170 -10.37 2.93 -2.50
CA LEU A 170 -11.75 3.37 -2.34
C LEU A 170 -12.65 2.22 -1.89
N PHE A 171 -12.51 1.05 -2.52
CA PHE A 171 -13.24 -0.15 -2.14
C PHE A 171 -12.95 -0.56 -0.68
N ALA A 172 -11.67 -0.55 -0.26
CA ALA A 172 -11.26 -0.86 1.10
C ALA A 172 -11.88 0.10 2.11
N ALA A 173 -11.86 1.41 1.83
CA ALA A 173 -12.45 2.42 2.71
C ALA A 173 -13.98 2.27 2.85
N ILE A 174 -14.68 1.86 1.79
CA ILE A 174 -16.12 1.59 1.83
C ILE A 174 -16.41 0.28 2.58
N LEU A 175 -15.65 -0.77 2.30
CA LEU A 175 -15.85 -2.10 2.89
C LEU A 175 -15.50 -2.13 4.38
N ARG A 176 -14.46 -1.39 4.79
CA ARG A 176 -13.91 -1.38 6.15
C ARG A 176 -13.90 0.04 6.73
N GLN A 177 -15.09 0.66 6.78
CA GLN A 177 -15.29 1.95 7.41
C GLN A 177 -14.96 1.97 8.91
N ASP A 178 -14.94 0.80 9.52
CA ASP A 178 -14.50 0.59 10.90
C ASP A 178 -12.98 0.77 11.09
N VAL A 179 -12.21 0.64 10.02
CA VAL A 179 -10.73 0.67 10.05
C VAL A 179 -10.16 1.95 9.41
N PHE A 180 -10.64 2.34 8.24
CA PHE A 180 -10.09 3.46 7.49
C PHE A 180 -10.94 4.72 7.64
N SER A 181 -10.32 5.83 8.10
CA SER A 181 -10.99 7.14 8.15
C SER A 181 -10.63 8.05 6.98
N LYS A 182 -9.52 7.76 6.31
CA LYS A 182 -8.97 8.58 5.23
C LYS A 182 -8.58 7.70 4.06
N VAL A 183 -8.86 8.17 2.84
CA VAL A 183 -8.49 7.47 1.60
C VAL A 183 -7.88 8.45 0.61
N GLY A 184 -6.70 8.10 0.09
CA GLY A 184 -6.05 8.79 -1.03
C GLY A 184 -6.35 8.08 -2.34
N VAL A 185 -7.10 8.75 -3.25
CA VAL A 185 -7.55 8.17 -4.52
C VAL A 185 -6.90 8.97 -5.66
N PHE A 186 -5.78 8.47 -6.19
CA PHE A 186 -5.01 9.17 -7.22
C PHE A 186 -5.28 8.58 -8.60
N SER A 187 -5.88 9.37 -9.52
CA SER A 187 -6.15 8.96 -10.90
C SER A 187 -6.77 7.55 -11.00
N PRO A 188 -7.94 7.31 -10.42
CA PRO A 188 -8.50 5.96 -10.32
C PRO A 188 -8.82 5.40 -11.71
N ALA A 189 -8.48 4.12 -11.93
CA ALA A 189 -8.93 3.33 -13.07
C ALA A 189 -10.30 2.73 -12.72
N LEU A 190 -11.36 3.40 -13.16
CA LEU A 190 -12.76 2.98 -12.97
C LEU A 190 -13.30 2.29 -14.22
#